data_0cfb40d0a751e9e9344df1617b6994c3
#
_entry.id   0cfb40d0a751e9e9344df1617b6994c3
#
_cell.length_a   1.000
_cell.length_b   1.000
_cell.length_c   1.000
_cell.angle_alpha   90.00
_cell.angle_beta   90.00
_cell.angle_gamma   90.00
#
_symmetry.space_group_name_H-M   'P 1'
#
loop_
_entity.id
_entity.type
_entity.pdbx_description
1 polymer ?
#
loop_
_entity_poly.entity_id
_entity_poly.type
_entity_poly.pdbx_seq_one_letter_code
_entity_poly.pdbx_strand_id
1 'polypeptide(L)'
;MNNLKLSKVFEKIAKNYKKYRYIINQGGTSSTKTFSTLQFLVILGIKYKYEIDIVGLTQGHLKSGVLADMPKVLEQFGLNFYDLFSKTNRNLDLLKGTINFISVDTIGKAHGGRRDILYLNEANHLNYGIAEQLIIRTRKKVLIDFNPTSRFWVHNEILTNEADKAILIKSTYKDNPFLEKEIINALESRKNDTNFWKVYGLGEIGESEGLIFKNISIEEFNKNSFEKYYNGIDWGFSTDPFAFIRCAIENNNLYITDEIYERNLLNKDSMPLVKKIIENEYVTCDSSEPKSIAEYIAFGIKALGAKKGRGSIESGIKFLQSFDKIIIHKSCINAQKEFMNYSYKKDINNEIMTMPEDNNNHLIDALRYAIEDVHGKNTISIIKNLKI
;
A
#
# COMPACT_ATOMS: atom_id res chain seq x y z
N MET A 1 -35.02 -27.53 5.39
CA MET A 1 -33.87 -26.67 5.74
C MET A 1 -32.84 -26.84 4.63
N ASN A 2 -32.66 -25.85 3.81
CA ASN A 2 -31.61 -25.90 2.79
C ASN A 2 -30.26 -26.09 3.50
N ASN A 3 -29.45 -27.04 3.06
CA ASN A 3 -28.15 -27.33 3.68
C ASN A 3 -27.24 -26.09 3.51
N LEU A 4 -27.04 -25.34 4.57
CA LEU A 4 -26.13 -24.23 4.63
C LEU A 4 -24.72 -24.72 4.33
N LYS A 5 -24.16 -24.32 3.19
CA LYS A 5 -22.81 -24.72 2.75
C LYS A 5 -21.78 -23.77 3.35
N LEU A 6 -21.06 -24.22 4.38
CA LEU A 6 -20.04 -23.42 5.05
C LEU A 6 -18.64 -23.87 4.63
N SER A 7 -17.74 -22.93 4.44
CA SER A 7 -16.32 -23.16 4.13
C SER A 7 -15.46 -23.09 5.40
N LYS A 8 -14.22 -23.58 5.32
CA LYS A 8 -13.22 -23.39 6.39
C LYS A 8 -12.97 -21.91 6.71
N VAL A 9 -13.09 -21.02 5.73
CA VAL A 9 -12.94 -19.57 5.93
C VAL A 9 -14.06 -19.04 6.82
N PHE A 10 -15.30 -19.46 6.58
CA PHE A 10 -16.44 -19.10 7.43
C PHE A 10 -16.22 -19.53 8.88
N GLU A 11 -15.78 -20.77 9.10
CA GLU A 11 -15.51 -21.30 10.44
C GLU A 11 -14.43 -20.49 11.18
N LYS A 12 -13.35 -20.13 10.46
CA LYS A 12 -12.28 -19.26 11.00
C LYS A 12 -12.79 -17.87 11.37
N ILE A 13 -13.65 -17.26 10.54
CA ILE A 13 -14.29 -15.97 10.83
C ILE A 13 -15.14 -16.08 12.11
N ALA A 14 -16.04 -17.06 12.16
CA ALA A 14 -16.97 -17.24 13.27
C ALA A 14 -16.23 -17.49 14.60
N LYS A 15 -15.20 -18.34 14.60
CA LYS A 15 -14.37 -18.65 15.77
C LYS A 15 -13.67 -17.41 16.34
N ASN A 16 -13.21 -16.50 15.49
CA ASN A 16 -12.39 -15.37 15.88
C ASN A 16 -13.19 -14.08 16.07
N TYR A 17 -14.44 -14.00 15.63
CA TYR A 17 -15.26 -12.79 15.64
C TYR A 17 -15.40 -12.14 17.01
N LYS A 18 -15.60 -12.93 18.07
CA LYS A 18 -15.75 -12.37 19.44
C LYS A 18 -14.43 -11.80 19.95
N LYS A 19 -13.30 -12.42 19.62
CA LYS A 19 -11.99 -12.12 20.19
C LYS A 19 -11.32 -10.89 19.59
N TYR A 20 -11.35 -10.75 18.27
CA TYR A 20 -10.59 -9.72 17.55
C TYR A 20 -11.48 -8.58 17.02
N ARG A 21 -10.95 -7.36 16.99
CA ARG A 21 -11.58 -6.20 16.35
C ARG A 21 -11.48 -6.29 14.83
N TYR A 22 -10.29 -6.67 14.34
CA TYR A 22 -9.99 -6.79 12.92
C TYR A 22 -9.91 -8.26 12.52
N ILE A 23 -10.73 -8.63 11.53
CA ILE A 23 -10.72 -9.97 10.93
C ILE A 23 -10.29 -9.81 9.48
N ILE A 24 -9.08 -10.22 9.19
CA ILE A 24 -8.42 -9.97 7.92
C ILE A 24 -8.31 -11.28 7.14
N ASN A 25 -9.02 -11.36 6.01
CA ASN A 25 -9.05 -12.52 5.12
C ASN A 25 -8.09 -12.28 3.92
N GLN A 26 -6.84 -12.68 4.07
CA GLN A 26 -5.86 -12.71 2.99
C GLN A 26 -5.96 -14.05 2.27
N GLY A 27 -6.07 -14.05 0.93
CA GLY A 27 -6.06 -15.35 0.28
C GLY A 27 -6.04 -15.30 -1.24
N GLY A 28 -5.79 -16.46 -1.84
CA GLY A 28 -5.83 -16.66 -3.26
C GLY A 28 -7.21 -16.47 -3.88
N THR A 29 -7.28 -16.55 -5.20
CA THR A 29 -8.57 -16.54 -5.90
C THR A 29 -9.38 -17.79 -5.55
N SER A 30 -10.69 -17.71 -5.68
CA SER A 30 -11.64 -18.82 -5.44
C SER A 30 -11.55 -19.46 -4.04
N SER A 31 -10.96 -18.78 -3.05
CA SER A 31 -10.78 -19.29 -1.68
C SER A 31 -11.99 -19.06 -0.76
N THR A 32 -13.12 -18.59 -1.29
CA THR A 32 -14.37 -18.25 -0.56
C THR A 32 -14.31 -17.05 0.39
N LYS A 33 -13.26 -16.23 0.37
CA LYS A 33 -13.13 -15.08 1.28
C LYS A 33 -14.38 -14.20 1.32
N THR A 34 -14.73 -13.64 0.17
CA THR A 34 -15.88 -12.73 0.01
C THR A 34 -17.19 -13.44 0.35
N PHE A 35 -17.44 -14.60 -0.25
CA PHE A 35 -18.66 -15.37 -0.05
C PHE A 35 -18.90 -15.73 1.43
N SER A 36 -17.87 -16.23 2.10
CA SER A 36 -17.94 -16.59 3.53
C SER A 36 -18.12 -15.38 4.45
N THR A 37 -17.50 -14.25 4.09
CA THR A 37 -17.71 -12.99 4.81
C THR A 37 -19.15 -12.52 4.67
N LEU A 38 -19.73 -12.58 3.46
CA LEU A 38 -21.13 -12.22 3.20
C LEU A 38 -22.10 -13.14 3.97
N GLN A 39 -21.89 -14.46 3.97
CA GLN A 39 -22.70 -15.39 4.78
C GLN A 39 -22.69 -14.97 6.26
N PHE A 40 -21.51 -14.63 6.77
CA PHE A 40 -21.36 -14.23 8.17
C PHE A 40 -22.08 -12.91 8.48
N LEU A 41 -21.98 -11.90 7.59
CA LEU A 41 -22.66 -10.61 7.73
C LEU A 41 -24.19 -10.75 7.64
N VAL A 42 -24.70 -11.60 6.76
CA VAL A 42 -26.14 -11.92 6.68
C VAL A 42 -26.65 -12.52 8.00
N ILE A 43 -25.90 -13.47 8.60
CA ILE A 43 -26.26 -14.03 9.91
C ILE A 43 -26.32 -12.93 10.99
N LEU A 44 -25.37 -11.99 10.96
CA LEU A 44 -25.34 -10.89 11.94
C LEU A 44 -26.54 -9.95 11.75
N GLY A 45 -26.90 -9.59 10.51
CA GLY A 45 -28.06 -8.75 10.21
C GLY A 45 -29.41 -9.44 10.53
N ILE A 46 -29.49 -10.76 10.42
CA ILE A 46 -30.67 -11.53 10.87
C ILE A 46 -30.79 -11.52 12.39
N LYS A 47 -29.67 -11.68 13.10
CA LYS A 47 -29.66 -11.86 14.57
C LYS A 47 -29.70 -10.56 15.35
N TYR A 48 -29.05 -9.51 14.84
CA TYR A 48 -28.80 -8.29 15.59
C TYR A 48 -29.25 -7.05 14.79
N LYS A 49 -29.64 -6.00 15.51
CA LYS A 49 -29.95 -4.68 14.94
C LYS A 49 -28.63 -3.94 14.66
N TYR A 50 -27.89 -4.42 13.68
CA TYR A 50 -26.60 -3.82 13.29
C TYR A 50 -26.72 -3.05 11.98
N GLU A 51 -26.06 -1.89 11.96
CA GLU A 51 -25.71 -1.15 10.74
C GLU A 51 -24.38 -1.70 10.21
N ILE A 52 -24.42 -2.35 9.06
CA ILE A 52 -23.30 -3.01 8.41
C ILE A 52 -22.99 -2.30 7.11
N ASP A 53 -21.80 -1.73 6.97
CA ASP A 53 -21.36 -1.14 5.71
C ASP A 53 -20.38 -2.06 5.00
N ILE A 54 -20.69 -2.39 3.74
CA ILE A 54 -19.77 -3.05 2.81
C ILE A 54 -19.23 -2.00 1.86
N VAL A 55 -17.92 -1.81 1.85
CA VAL A 55 -17.24 -0.78 1.08
C VAL A 55 -16.33 -1.40 0.04
N GLY A 56 -16.48 -0.96 -1.22
CA GLY A 56 -15.59 -1.31 -2.33
C GLY A 56 -15.09 -0.06 -3.06
N LEU A 57 -14.08 -0.22 -3.92
CA LEU A 57 -13.46 0.89 -4.64
C LEU A 57 -14.47 1.65 -5.51
N THR A 58 -15.19 0.94 -6.36
CA THR A 58 -16.20 1.51 -7.28
C THR A 58 -17.50 0.73 -7.23
N GLN A 59 -18.55 1.32 -7.78
CA GLN A 59 -19.82 0.61 -7.94
C GLN A 59 -19.73 -0.59 -8.88
N GLY A 60 -18.88 -0.51 -9.89
CA GLY A 60 -18.59 -1.62 -10.79
C GLY A 60 -18.03 -2.83 -10.03
N HIS A 61 -17.03 -2.60 -9.18
CA HIS A 61 -16.45 -3.65 -8.32
C HIS A 61 -17.49 -4.26 -7.37
N LEU A 62 -18.31 -3.45 -6.71
CA LEU A 62 -19.38 -3.98 -5.85
C LEU A 62 -20.42 -4.80 -6.64
N LYS A 63 -20.76 -4.40 -7.87
CA LYS A 63 -21.71 -5.13 -8.71
C LYS A 63 -21.17 -6.48 -9.18
N SER A 64 -19.92 -6.53 -9.64
CA SER A 64 -19.30 -7.75 -10.15
C SER A 64 -18.87 -8.73 -9.06
N GLY A 65 -18.63 -8.24 -7.84
CA GLY A 65 -18.20 -9.04 -6.67
C GLY A 65 -19.35 -9.28 -5.70
N VAL A 66 -19.42 -8.41 -4.68
CA VAL A 66 -20.32 -8.57 -3.53
C VAL A 66 -21.80 -8.70 -3.92
N LEU A 67 -22.30 -7.84 -4.81
CA LEU A 67 -23.70 -7.85 -5.21
C LEU A 67 -24.05 -9.03 -6.15
N ALA A 68 -23.06 -9.58 -6.86
CA ALA A 68 -23.24 -10.79 -7.65
C ALA A 68 -23.35 -12.05 -6.79
N ASP A 69 -22.65 -12.08 -5.65
CA ASP A 69 -22.67 -13.21 -4.72
C ASP A 69 -23.85 -13.14 -3.73
N MET A 70 -24.34 -11.95 -3.38
CA MET A 70 -25.36 -11.75 -2.35
C MET A 70 -26.66 -12.54 -2.60
N PRO A 71 -27.22 -12.62 -3.82
CA PRO A 71 -28.39 -13.46 -4.09
C PRO A 71 -28.17 -14.93 -3.73
N LYS A 72 -27.02 -15.50 -4.12
CA LYS A 72 -26.65 -16.88 -3.82
C LYS A 72 -26.48 -17.12 -2.32
N VAL A 73 -25.95 -16.13 -1.61
CA VAL A 73 -25.80 -16.19 -0.15
C VAL A 73 -27.18 -16.20 0.51
N LEU A 74 -28.07 -15.27 0.15
CA LEU A 74 -29.41 -15.17 0.75
C LEU A 74 -30.29 -16.39 0.48
N GLU A 75 -30.19 -16.97 -0.71
CA GLU A 75 -30.89 -18.21 -1.06
C GLU A 75 -30.60 -19.35 -0.09
N GLN A 76 -29.35 -19.46 0.43
CA GLN A 76 -28.99 -20.46 1.43
C GLN A 76 -29.72 -20.29 2.76
N PHE A 77 -30.19 -19.08 3.05
CA PHE A 77 -31.00 -18.75 4.24
C PHE A 77 -32.52 -18.76 3.94
N GLY A 78 -32.93 -19.11 2.72
CA GLY A 78 -34.32 -19.07 2.30
C GLY A 78 -34.86 -17.65 2.09
N LEU A 79 -33.97 -16.69 1.83
CA LEU A 79 -34.31 -15.28 1.61
C LEU A 79 -34.15 -14.91 0.13
N ASN A 80 -35.05 -14.08 -0.39
CA ASN A 80 -34.96 -13.58 -1.75
C ASN A 80 -34.31 -12.19 -1.73
N PHE A 81 -33.25 -12.05 -2.51
CA PHE A 81 -32.50 -10.79 -2.63
C PHE A 81 -33.39 -9.63 -3.13
N TYR A 82 -34.22 -9.89 -4.12
CA TYR A 82 -35.00 -8.83 -4.77
C TYR A 82 -36.12 -8.28 -3.88
N ASP A 83 -36.57 -9.04 -2.89
CA ASP A 83 -37.60 -8.60 -1.93
C ASP A 83 -36.99 -7.71 -0.83
N LEU A 84 -35.67 -7.86 -0.56
CA LEU A 84 -34.96 -7.20 0.54
C LEU A 84 -34.09 -6.03 0.08
N PHE A 85 -33.72 -5.98 -1.21
CA PHE A 85 -32.75 -5.01 -1.72
C PHE A 85 -33.40 -3.76 -2.29
N SER A 86 -33.10 -2.62 -1.68
CA SER A 86 -33.45 -1.30 -2.19
C SER A 86 -32.42 -0.78 -3.19
N LYS A 87 -32.80 -0.66 -4.46
CA LYS A 87 -31.90 -0.09 -5.50
C LYS A 87 -31.63 1.40 -5.26
N THR A 88 -32.59 2.13 -4.73
CA THR A 88 -32.50 3.58 -4.49
C THR A 88 -31.53 3.87 -3.35
N ASN A 89 -31.69 3.16 -2.24
CA ASN A 89 -30.88 3.36 -1.03
C ASN A 89 -29.59 2.51 -1.06
N ARG A 90 -29.49 1.54 -1.98
CA ARG A 90 -28.37 0.57 -2.05
C ARG A 90 -28.14 -0.14 -0.74
N ASN A 91 -29.21 -0.57 -0.10
CA ASN A 91 -29.14 -1.34 1.13
C ASN A 91 -29.97 -2.62 1.01
N LEU A 92 -29.70 -3.52 1.91
CA LEU A 92 -30.39 -4.79 2.11
C LEU A 92 -30.94 -4.80 3.53
N ASP A 93 -32.27 -4.74 3.67
CA ASP A 93 -32.93 -4.78 4.96
C ASP A 93 -33.19 -6.23 5.35
N LEU A 94 -32.50 -6.68 6.40
CA LEU A 94 -32.64 -7.99 6.99
C LEU A 94 -33.62 -7.95 8.16
N LEU A 95 -33.93 -9.11 8.78
CA LEU A 95 -34.92 -9.20 9.86
C LEU A 95 -34.72 -8.19 10.99
N LYS A 96 -33.49 -7.84 11.31
CA LYS A 96 -33.17 -6.89 12.38
C LYS A 96 -32.21 -5.79 11.98
N GLY A 97 -31.22 -6.08 11.16
CA GLY A 97 -30.17 -5.15 10.77
C GLY A 97 -30.19 -4.83 9.28
N THR A 98 -29.39 -3.87 8.89
CA THR A 98 -29.27 -3.38 7.52
C THR A 98 -27.84 -3.52 7.02
N ILE A 99 -27.69 -3.95 5.76
CA ILE A 99 -26.39 -3.97 5.06
C ILE A 99 -26.41 -2.89 3.98
N ASN A 100 -25.52 -1.93 4.07
CA ASN A 100 -25.35 -0.85 3.11
C ASN A 100 -24.19 -1.17 2.14
N PHE A 101 -24.35 -0.85 0.84
CA PHE A 101 -23.32 -1.03 -0.17
C PHE A 101 -22.79 0.33 -0.62
N ILE A 102 -21.55 0.64 -0.29
CA ILE A 102 -20.93 1.95 -0.43
C ILE A 102 -19.71 1.84 -1.32
N SER A 103 -19.59 2.71 -2.32
CA SER A 103 -18.39 2.85 -3.12
C SER A 103 -17.59 4.09 -2.74
N VAL A 104 -16.26 4.01 -2.83
CA VAL A 104 -15.35 5.10 -2.43
C VAL A 104 -15.56 6.36 -3.25
N ASP A 105 -15.88 6.25 -4.53
CA ASP A 105 -16.20 7.36 -5.41
C ASP A 105 -17.44 8.17 -4.97
N THR A 106 -18.28 7.61 -4.09
CA THR A 106 -19.46 8.26 -3.53
C THR A 106 -19.27 8.70 -2.06
N ILE A 107 -18.15 8.33 -1.42
CA ILE A 107 -17.90 8.60 0.01
C ILE A 107 -17.83 10.10 0.34
N GLY A 108 -17.43 10.97 -0.59
CA GLY A 108 -17.46 12.43 -0.38
C GLY A 108 -18.82 12.99 0.03
N LYS A 109 -19.91 12.26 -0.21
CA LYS A 109 -21.28 12.59 0.19
C LYS A 109 -21.76 11.81 1.44
N ALA A 110 -21.03 10.78 1.88
CA ALA A 110 -21.43 9.82 2.91
C ALA A 110 -20.61 9.92 4.22
N HIS A 111 -19.98 11.05 4.50
CA HIS A 111 -19.15 11.26 5.68
C HIS A 111 -19.87 11.16 7.05
N GLY A 112 -21.17 10.85 7.10
CA GLY A 112 -21.99 11.09 8.28
C GLY A 112 -22.25 9.91 9.21
N GLY A 113 -22.35 8.69 8.75
CA GLY A 113 -22.91 7.59 9.54
C GLY A 113 -21.88 6.85 10.41
N ARG A 114 -22.22 6.61 11.70
CA ARG A 114 -21.55 5.59 12.50
C ARG A 114 -22.17 4.23 12.19
N ARG A 115 -21.33 3.20 12.01
CA ARG A 115 -21.75 1.81 11.76
C ARG A 115 -21.33 0.89 12.89
N ASP A 116 -21.97 -0.25 12.99
CA ASP A 116 -21.54 -1.28 13.93
C ASP A 116 -20.44 -2.15 13.35
N ILE A 117 -20.56 -2.50 12.07
CA ILE A 117 -19.62 -3.37 11.37
C ILE A 117 -19.24 -2.73 10.05
N LEU A 118 -17.95 -2.77 9.74
CA LEU A 118 -17.38 -2.39 8.46
C LEU A 118 -16.82 -3.63 7.76
N TYR A 119 -17.13 -3.80 6.49
CA TYR A 119 -16.44 -4.74 5.64
C TYR A 119 -15.79 -4.02 4.47
N LEU A 120 -14.46 -4.08 4.40
CA LEU A 120 -13.66 -3.55 3.30
C LEU A 120 -13.37 -4.68 2.32
N ASN A 121 -14.07 -4.66 1.20
CA ASN A 121 -13.92 -5.66 0.14
C ASN A 121 -12.82 -5.22 -0.83
N GLU A 122 -11.90 -6.15 -1.15
CA GLU A 122 -10.73 -5.90 -1.99
C GLU A 122 -9.91 -4.69 -1.50
N ALA A 123 -9.57 -4.70 -0.21
CA ALA A 123 -8.96 -3.58 0.50
C ALA A 123 -7.60 -3.14 -0.07
N ASN A 124 -6.94 -3.98 -0.85
CA ASN A 124 -5.70 -3.64 -1.58
C ASN A 124 -5.89 -2.54 -2.63
N HIS A 125 -7.12 -2.26 -3.03
CA HIS A 125 -7.46 -1.16 -3.95
C HIS A 125 -7.89 0.13 -3.22
N LEU A 126 -8.04 0.10 -1.89
CA LEU A 126 -8.49 1.25 -1.11
C LEU A 126 -7.32 2.05 -0.53
N ASN A 127 -7.39 3.37 -0.63
CA ASN A 127 -6.43 4.26 0.03
C ASN A 127 -6.59 4.20 1.55
N TYR A 128 -5.46 4.19 2.30
CA TYR A 128 -5.46 4.11 3.77
C TYR A 128 -6.22 5.26 4.43
N GLY A 129 -6.02 6.50 3.98
CA GLY A 129 -6.70 7.65 4.57
C GLY A 129 -8.24 7.55 4.54
N ILE A 130 -8.79 6.96 3.47
CA ILE A 130 -10.22 6.68 3.37
C ILE A 130 -10.62 5.52 4.29
N ALA A 131 -9.83 4.43 4.27
CA ALA A 131 -10.07 3.26 5.12
C ALA A 131 -10.03 3.64 6.60
N GLU A 132 -9.06 4.43 7.04
CA GLU A 132 -8.90 4.93 8.41
C GLU A 132 -10.13 5.73 8.87
N GLN A 133 -10.62 6.67 8.05
CA GLN A 133 -11.82 7.44 8.36
C GLN A 133 -13.06 6.54 8.55
N LEU A 134 -13.19 5.49 7.76
CA LEU A 134 -14.27 4.50 7.90
C LEU A 134 -14.10 3.66 9.18
N ILE A 135 -12.87 3.23 9.48
CA ILE A 135 -12.53 2.43 10.66
C ILE A 135 -12.81 3.19 11.95
N ILE A 136 -12.42 4.48 12.03
CA ILE A 136 -12.66 5.34 13.21
C ILE A 136 -14.16 5.47 13.51
N ARG A 137 -15.02 5.47 12.49
CA ARG A 137 -16.48 5.55 12.65
C ARG A 137 -17.17 4.21 12.87
N THR A 138 -16.41 3.11 12.97
CA THR A 138 -16.91 1.75 13.19
C THR A 138 -16.86 1.37 14.67
N ARG A 139 -18.02 1.04 15.25
CA ARG A 139 -18.16 0.80 16.70
C ARG A 139 -17.62 -0.55 17.14
N LYS A 140 -17.85 -1.64 16.37
CA LYS A 140 -17.63 -3.02 16.84
C LYS A 140 -16.51 -3.75 16.10
N LYS A 141 -16.70 -4.07 14.85
CA LYS A 141 -15.80 -4.96 14.10
C LYS A 141 -15.49 -4.44 12.70
N VAL A 142 -14.28 -4.72 12.25
CA VAL A 142 -13.83 -4.46 10.90
C VAL A 142 -13.41 -5.78 10.26
N LEU A 143 -14.08 -6.16 9.18
CA LEU A 143 -13.72 -7.29 8.34
C LEU A 143 -13.03 -6.74 7.09
N ILE A 144 -12.00 -7.43 6.64
CA ILE A 144 -11.20 -6.99 5.49
C ILE A 144 -10.89 -8.21 4.64
N ASP A 145 -11.06 -8.13 3.32
CA ASP A 145 -10.53 -9.16 2.43
C ASP A 145 -9.70 -8.57 1.30
N PHE A 146 -8.78 -9.37 0.80
CA PHE A 146 -7.94 -9.02 -0.36
C PHE A 146 -7.18 -10.21 -0.93
N ASN A 147 -6.77 -10.07 -2.19
CA ASN A 147 -5.71 -10.86 -2.77
C ASN A 147 -4.37 -10.15 -2.51
N PRO A 148 -3.36 -10.83 -1.97
CA PRO A 148 -2.13 -10.20 -1.51
C PRO A 148 -1.15 -9.95 -2.68
N THR A 149 -1.53 -9.09 -3.62
CA THR A 149 -0.70 -8.75 -4.79
C THR A 149 0.61 -8.08 -4.39
N SER A 150 0.61 -7.33 -3.28
CA SER A 150 1.78 -6.71 -2.65
C SER A 150 1.52 -6.43 -1.18
N ARG A 151 2.55 -5.99 -0.45
CA ARG A 151 2.35 -5.38 0.87
C ARG A 151 1.67 -4.03 0.73
N PHE A 152 0.71 -3.73 1.60
CA PHE A 152 0.00 -2.47 1.63
C PHE A 152 -0.43 -2.10 3.06
N TRP A 153 -1.22 -1.05 3.25
CA TRP A 153 -1.55 -0.49 4.56
C TRP A 153 -2.12 -1.50 5.58
N VAL A 154 -2.84 -2.54 5.16
CA VAL A 154 -3.30 -3.58 6.09
C VAL A 154 -2.12 -4.26 6.80
N HIS A 155 -1.05 -4.55 6.05
CA HIS A 155 0.15 -5.16 6.62
C HIS A 155 0.97 -4.17 7.45
N ASN A 156 1.09 -2.93 6.96
CA ASN A 156 2.00 -1.93 7.52
C ASN A 156 1.38 -1.21 8.71
N GLU A 157 0.05 -0.96 8.70
CA GLU A 157 -0.63 -0.20 9.75
C GLU A 157 -1.38 -1.12 10.71
N ILE A 158 -2.29 -1.98 10.23
CA ILE A 158 -3.14 -2.78 11.12
C ILE A 158 -2.37 -3.94 11.74
N LEU A 159 -1.71 -4.78 10.92
CA LEU A 159 -1.01 -5.96 11.42
C LEU A 159 0.27 -5.63 12.20
N THR A 160 0.80 -4.41 12.05
CA THR A 160 1.96 -3.93 12.83
C THR A 160 1.53 -3.20 14.09
N ASN A 161 0.61 -2.21 13.98
CA ASN A 161 0.28 -1.31 15.09
C ASN A 161 -0.88 -1.82 15.97
N GLU A 162 -1.74 -2.71 15.45
CA GLU A 162 -2.93 -3.23 16.13
C GLU A 162 -2.91 -4.78 16.19
N ALA A 163 -1.71 -5.37 16.22
CA ALA A 163 -1.50 -6.83 16.13
C ALA A 163 -2.27 -7.63 17.20
N ASP A 164 -2.40 -7.09 18.41
CA ASP A 164 -3.14 -7.68 19.53
C ASP A 164 -4.66 -7.73 19.29
N LYS A 165 -5.18 -6.83 18.45
CA LYS A 165 -6.60 -6.71 18.11
C LYS A 165 -6.96 -7.31 16.75
N ALA A 166 -5.97 -7.82 16.00
CA ALA A 166 -6.12 -8.31 14.64
C ALA A 166 -5.86 -9.81 14.52
N ILE A 167 -6.59 -10.46 13.62
CA ILE A 167 -6.32 -11.84 13.19
C ILE A 167 -6.19 -11.89 11.67
N LEU A 168 -5.09 -12.44 11.18
CA LEU A 168 -4.88 -12.74 9.76
C LEU A 168 -5.31 -14.17 9.46
N ILE A 169 -6.35 -14.33 8.67
CA ILE A 169 -6.84 -15.62 8.16
C ILE A 169 -6.30 -15.77 6.74
N LYS A 170 -5.38 -16.71 6.55
CA LYS A 170 -4.90 -17.10 5.22
C LYS A 170 -5.78 -18.19 4.64
N SER A 171 -6.09 -18.07 3.33
CA SER A 171 -6.92 -19.04 2.62
C SER A 171 -6.46 -19.24 1.18
N THR A 172 -6.70 -20.43 0.65
CA THR A 172 -6.39 -20.83 -0.71
C THR A 172 -7.63 -21.45 -1.37
N TYR A 173 -7.58 -21.72 -2.66
CA TYR A 173 -8.62 -22.46 -3.38
C TYR A 173 -8.92 -23.82 -2.73
N LYS A 174 -7.98 -24.43 -1.99
CA LYS A 174 -8.15 -25.71 -1.27
C LYS A 174 -9.07 -25.59 -0.04
N ASP A 175 -9.29 -24.37 0.48
CA ASP A 175 -10.25 -24.11 1.56
C ASP A 175 -11.69 -24.01 1.05
N ASN A 176 -11.88 -24.05 -0.30
CA ASN A 176 -13.18 -24.04 -0.96
C ASN A 176 -13.59 -25.47 -1.36
N PRO A 177 -14.43 -26.16 -0.57
CA PRO A 177 -14.86 -27.53 -0.88
C PRO A 177 -15.89 -27.61 -2.02
N PHE A 178 -16.34 -26.48 -2.55
CA PHE A 178 -17.39 -26.37 -3.57
C PHE A 178 -16.83 -25.95 -4.94
N LEU A 179 -15.51 -25.86 -5.07
CA LEU A 179 -14.87 -25.37 -6.29
C LEU A 179 -14.89 -26.46 -7.37
N GLU A 180 -15.30 -26.07 -8.56
CA GLU A 180 -15.37 -26.95 -9.74
C GLU A 180 -13.96 -27.35 -10.19
N LYS A 181 -13.81 -28.59 -10.68
CA LYS A 181 -12.52 -29.15 -11.12
C LYS A 181 -11.88 -28.34 -12.23
N GLU A 182 -12.69 -27.82 -13.14
CA GLU A 182 -12.27 -26.99 -14.25
C GLU A 182 -11.56 -25.73 -13.79
N ILE A 183 -12.07 -25.07 -12.74
CA ILE A 183 -11.46 -23.87 -12.14
C ILE A 183 -10.16 -24.25 -11.42
N ILE A 184 -10.14 -25.39 -10.73
CA ILE A 184 -8.91 -25.90 -10.09
C ILE A 184 -7.83 -26.15 -11.17
N ASN A 185 -8.18 -26.83 -12.25
CA ASN A 185 -7.25 -27.15 -13.32
C ASN A 185 -6.72 -25.85 -13.99
N ALA A 186 -7.61 -24.89 -14.26
CA ALA A 186 -7.22 -23.58 -14.82
C ALA A 186 -6.28 -22.80 -13.90
N LEU A 187 -6.50 -22.85 -12.59
CA LEU A 187 -5.61 -22.22 -11.62
C LEU A 187 -4.26 -22.94 -11.55
N GLU A 188 -4.28 -24.27 -11.49
CA GLU A 188 -3.09 -25.11 -11.37
C GLU A 188 -2.22 -25.15 -12.64
N SER A 189 -2.80 -24.92 -13.82
CA SER A 189 -2.03 -24.80 -15.07
C SER A 189 -1.06 -23.61 -15.06
N ARG A 190 -1.28 -22.63 -14.18
CA ARG A 190 -0.42 -21.45 -14.01
C ARG A 190 0.59 -21.55 -12.87
N LYS A 191 0.87 -22.76 -12.36
CA LYS A 191 1.88 -22.97 -11.30
C LYS A 191 3.29 -22.53 -11.68
N ASN A 192 3.62 -22.53 -12.97
CA ASN A 192 4.93 -22.09 -13.48
C ASN A 192 5.09 -20.56 -13.46
N ASP A 193 4.01 -19.80 -13.40
CA ASP A 193 4.03 -18.37 -13.17
C ASP A 193 4.17 -18.14 -11.66
N THR A 194 5.40 -17.99 -11.21
CA THR A 194 5.74 -17.98 -9.77
C THR A 194 5.00 -16.93 -9.00
N ASN A 195 4.90 -15.68 -9.53
CA ASN A 195 4.22 -14.60 -8.83
C ASN A 195 2.71 -14.79 -8.84
N PHE A 196 2.13 -15.17 -9.96
CA PHE A 196 0.71 -15.54 -10.05
C PHE A 196 0.36 -16.63 -9.04
N TRP A 197 1.15 -17.73 -9.03
CA TRP A 197 0.90 -18.84 -8.13
C TRP A 197 1.01 -18.45 -6.65
N LYS A 198 2.01 -17.65 -6.30
CA LYS A 198 2.22 -17.14 -4.95
C LYS A 198 0.98 -16.34 -4.47
N VAL A 199 0.48 -15.42 -5.30
CA VAL A 199 -0.66 -14.56 -4.97
C VAL A 199 -1.98 -15.31 -5.04
N TYR A 200 -2.29 -15.86 -6.20
CA TYR A 200 -3.64 -16.37 -6.51
C TYR A 200 -3.82 -17.85 -6.16
N GLY A 201 -2.74 -18.64 -6.18
CA GLY A 201 -2.76 -20.05 -5.75
C GLY A 201 -2.59 -20.22 -4.25
N LEU A 202 -1.53 -19.61 -3.68
CA LEU A 202 -1.15 -19.82 -2.29
C LEU A 202 -1.68 -18.76 -1.33
N GLY A 203 -2.17 -17.61 -1.83
CA GLY A 203 -2.62 -16.50 -0.99
C GLY A 203 -1.48 -15.85 -0.20
N GLU A 204 -0.26 -15.94 -0.71
CA GLU A 204 0.93 -15.32 -0.16
C GLU A 204 1.20 -13.97 -0.82
N ILE A 205 1.93 -13.10 -0.11
CA ILE A 205 2.26 -11.77 -0.63
C ILE A 205 3.12 -11.92 -1.87
N GLY A 206 2.59 -11.44 -2.99
CA GLY A 206 3.28 -11.40 -4.26
C GLY A 206 4.38 -10.35 -4.30
N GLU A 207 5.17 -10.45 -5.35
CA GLU A 207 6.07 -9.37 -5.74
C GLU A 207 5.26 -8.39 -6.57
N SER A 208 5.33 -7.10 -6.25
CA SER A 208 4.67 -6.08 -7.07
C SER A 208 5.28 -6.09 -8.46
N GLU A 209 4.50 -6.47 -9.44
CA GLU A 209 4.90 -6.31 -10.84
C GLU A 209 5.13 -4.83 -11.11
N GLY A 210 6.29 -4.53 -11.71
CA GLY A 210 6.67 -3.15 -12.02
C GLY A 210 7.39 -2.41 -10.88
N LEU A 211 7.74 -3.05 -9.75
CA LEU A 211 8.62 -2.44 -8.76
C LEU A 211 9.94 -2.03 -9.40
N ILE A 212 10.32 -0.77 -9.16
CA ILE A 212 11.53 -0.17 -9.68
C ILE A 212 12.75 -0.71 -8.95
N PHE A 213 12.68 -0.81 -7.60
CA PHE A 213 13.78 -1.28 -6.78
C PHE A 213 13.52 -2.69 -6.24
N LYS A 214 14.42 -3.63 -6.55
CA LYS A 214 14.36 -5.03 -6.10
C LYS A 214 15.50 -5.40 -5.15
N ASN A 215 16.49 -4.53 -5.03
CA ASN A 215 17.74 -4.72 -4.29
C ASN A 215 17.72 -4.03 -2.92
N ILE A 216 16.56 -3.94 -2.28
CA ILE A 216 16.37 -3.26 -0.99
C ILE A 216 16.61 -4.22 0.16
N SER A 217 17.32 -3.75 1.19
CA SER A 217 17.49 -4.42 2.48
C SER A 217 17.21 -3.44 3.62
N ILE A 218 16.53 -3.90 4.68
CA ILE A 218 16.28 -3.10 5.88
C ILE A 218 17.12 -3.67 7.00
N GLU A 219 18.11 -2.90 7.45
CA GLU A 219 19.10 -3.37 8.41
C GLU A 219 19.34 -2.36 9.55
N GLU A 220 19.82 -2.84 10.67
CA GLU A 220 20.37 -2.02 11.74
C GLU A 220 21.89 -1.92 11.54
N PHE A 221 22.43 -0.71 11.47
CA PHE A 221 23.85 -0.46 11.32
C PHE A 221 24.25 0.85 11.99
N ASN A 222 25.55 1.06 12.19
CA ASN A 222 26.03 2.33 12.75
C ASN A 222 25.96 3.43 11.68
N LYS A 223 25.04 4.38 11.85
CA LYS A 223 24.82 5.47 10.92
C LYS A 223 26.01 6.41 10.75
N ASN A 224 26.92 6.46 11.74
CA ASN A 224 28.05 7.38 11.80
C ASN A 224 29.39 6.72 11.44
N SER A 225 29.36 5.54 10.82
CA SER A 225 30.59 4.79 10.50
C SER A 225 31.16 5.08 9.11
N PHE A 226 30.52 5.91 8.31
CA PHE A 226 30.94 6.17 6.93
C PHE A 226 31.86 7.40 6.83
N GLU A 227 32.85 7.34 5.94
CA GLU A 227 33.75 8.46 5.71
C GLU A 227 33.13 9.63 4.98
N LYS A 228 32.12 9.36 4.16
CA LYS A 228 31.48 10.38 3.33
C LYS A 228 29.97 10.17 3.23
N TYR A 229 29.26 11.27 3.40
CA TYR A 229 27.80 11.32 3.27
C TYR A 229 27.37 12.23 2.14
N TYR A 230 26.16 11.96 1.66
CA TYR A 230 25.48 12.75 0.65
C TYR A 230 24.10 13.09 1.18
N ASN A 231 23.68 14.33 1.00
CA ASN A 231 22.45 14.85 1.56
C ASN A 231 21.59 15.46 0.45
N GLY A 232 20.30 15.18 0.46
CA GLY A 232 19.36 15.72 -0.53
C GLY A 232 18.07 16.21 0.06
N ILE A 233 17.45 17.19 -0.60
CA ILE A 233 16.15 17.74 -0.23
C ILE A 233 15.26 17.80 -1.47
N ASP A 234 14.04 17.29 -1.30
CA ASP A 234 12.90 17.55 -2.17
C ASP A 234 11.91 18.42 -1.40
N TRP A 235 11.50 19.57 -2.03
CA TRP A 235 10.66 20.54 -1.37
C TRP A 235 9.20 20.15 -1.45
N GLY A 236 8.50 20.22 -0.33
CA GLY A 236 7.06 20.07 -0.22
C GLY A 236 6.53 20.81 0.99
N PHE A 237 5.23 21.10 1.00
CA PHE A 237 4.60 21.77 2.13
C PHE A 237 3.24 21.18 2.48
N SER A 238 2.21 21.35 1.64
CA SER A 238 0.84 20.99 2.00
C SER A 238 0.44 19.58 1.60
N THR A 239 0.32 19.31 0.30
CA THR A 239 0.00 17.99 -0.25
C THR A 239 1.21 17.09 -0.23
N ASP A 240 2.35 17.62 -0.63
CA ASP A 240 3.62 16.93 -0.68
C ASP A 240 4.43 17.26 0.57
N PRO A 241 5.09 16.27 1.18
CA PRO A 241 5.92 16.48 2.35
C PRO A 241 7.23 17.18 2.00
N PHE A 242 7.80 17.92 2.94
CA PHE A 242 9.22 18.21 2.94
C PHE A 242 9.96 16.88 3.13
N ALA A 243 10.88 16.56 2.23
CA ALA A 243 11.66 15.34 2.26
C ALA A 243 13.16 15.63 2.24
N PHE A 244 13.84 15.24 3.31
CA PHE A 244 15.29 15.23 3.42
C PHE A 244 15.79 13.80 3.58
N ILE A 245 16.90 13.46 2.92
CA ILE A 245 17.55 12.17 3.02
C ILE A 245 19.06 12.34 3.16
N ARG A 246 19.67 11.50 4.00
CA ARG A 246 21.12 11.34 4.11
C ARG A 246 21.50 9.92 3.75
N CYS A 247 22.55 9.78 2.95
CA CYS A 247 23.04 8.47 2.54
C CYS A 247 24.58 8.43 2.48
N ALA A 248 25.13 7.22 2.45
CA ALA A 248 26.52 6.93 2.21
C ALA A 248 26.66 5.84 1.14
N ILE A 249 27.80 5.79 0.46
CA ILE A 249 28.11 4.78 -0.54
C ILE A 249 29.41 4.08 -0.13
N GLU A 250 29.34 2.77 0.05
CA GLU A 250 30.49 1.94 0.38
C GLU A 250 30.38 0.57 -0.29
N ASN A 251 31.47 0.10 -0.91
CA ASN A 251 31.55 -1.23 -1.55
C ASN A 251 30.40 -1.51 -2.52
N ASN A 252 30.05 -0.54 -3.37
CA ASN A 252 28.92 -0.59 -4.32
C ASN A 252 27.53 -0.79 -3.66
N ASN A 253 27.41 -0.56 -2.35
CA ASN A 253 26.13 -0.51 -1.65
C ASN A 253 25.80 0.94 -1.28
N LEU A 254 24.52 1.25 -1.34
CA LEU A 254 23.97 2.54 -0.91
C LEU A 254 23.32 2.35 0.46
N TYR A 255 23.72 3.15 1.43
CA TYR A 255 23.21 3.13 2.80
C TYR A 255 22.39 4.39 3.06
N ILE A 256 21.11 4.26 3.36
CA ILE A 256 20.23 5.36 3.78
C ILE A 256 20.28 5.42 5.31
N THR A 257 20.84 6.51 5.84
CA THR A 257 21.13 6.66 7.28
C THR A 257 20.08 7.45 8.02
N ASP A 258 19.59 8.57 7.44
CA ASP A 258 18.65 9.47 8.08
C ASP A 258 17.64 10.04 7.09
N GLU A 259 16.45 10.37 7.60
CA GLU A 259 15.39 11.03 6.88
C GLU A 259 14.69 12.10 7.72
N ILE A 260 14.15 13.13 7.07
CA ILE A 260 13.10 14.00 7.60
C ILE A 260 11.97 13.97 6.56
N TYR A 261 10.76 13.68 7.00
CA TYR A 261 9.60 13.53 6.12
C TYR A 261 8.35 14.07 6.80
N GLU A 262 8.00 15.32 6.48
CA GLU A 262 6.97 16.00 7.26
C GLU A 262 6.16 16.97 6.39
N ARG A 263 4.84 16.97 6.57
CA ARG A 263 3.94 17.93 5.92
C ARG A 263 3.81 19.20 6.76
N ASN A 264 3.55 20.32 6.11
CA ASN A 264 3.39 21.63 6.73
C ASN A 264 4.64 22.10 7.51
N LEU A 265 5.82 21.56 7.17
CA LEU A 265 7.08 21.98 7.78
C LEU A 265 7.61 23.22 7.03
N LEU A 266 7.66 24.35 7.74
CA LEU A 266 8.20 25.59 7.20
C LEU A 266 9.74 25.52 7.10
N ASN A 267 10.33 26.25 6.17
CA ASN A 267 11.80 26.33 6.02
C ASN A 267 12.51 26.69 7.32
N LYS A 268 11.98 27.68 8.07
CA LYS A 268 12.55 28.08 9.39
C LYS A 268 12.61 26.95 10.41
N ASP A 269 11.68 25.98 10.32
CA ASP A 269 11.57 24.87 11.25
C ASP A 269 12.37 23.64 10.73
N SER A 270 12.48 23.46 9.41
CA SER A 270 13.28 22.39 8.80
C SER A 270 14.79 22.66 8.86
N MET A 271 15.23 23.92 8.72
CA MET A 271 16.65 24.29 8.70
C MET A 271 17.42 23.82 9.95
N PRO A 272 16.96 24.02 11.21
CA PRO A 272 17.65 23.50 12.39
C PRO A 272 17.75 21.96 12.41
N LEU A 273 16.70 21.27 11.93
CA LEU A 273 16.67 19.81 11.89
C LEU A 273 17.69 19.27 10.89
N VAL A 274 17.70 19.83 9.68
CA VAL A 274 18.68 19.47 8.64
C VAL A 274 20.10 19.78 9.12
N LYS A 275 20.37 20.98 9.64
CA LYS A 275 21.70 21.40 10.09
C LYS A 275 22.25 20.51 11.20
N LYS A 276 21.40 19.99 12.08
CA LYS A 276 21.80 19.05 13.14
C LYS A 276 22.31 17.73 12.56
N ILE A 277 21.76 17.29 11.43
CA ILE A 277 22.15 16.02 10.81
C ILE A 277 23.41 16.18 9.95
N ILE A 278 23.44 17.24 9.11
CA ILE A 278 24.52 17.41 8.12
C ILE A 278 25.74 18.14 8.68
N GLU A 279 25.61 18.82 9.84
CA GLU A 279 26.66 19.64 10.44
C GLU A 279 27.23 20.68 9.45
N ASN A 280 28.39 20.40 8.87
CA ASN A 280 29.09 21.24 7.90
C ASN A 280 29.13 20.68 6.47
N GLU A 281 28.40 19.60 6.19
CA GLU A 281 28.36 18.99 4.88
C GLU A 281 27.49 19.81 3.90
N TYR A 282 27.57 19.49 2.61
CA TYR A 282 26.71 20.04 1.60
C TYR A 282 25.37 19.30 1.53
N VAL A 283 24.31 20.00 1.14
CA VAL A 283 23.02 19.41 0.78
C VAL A 283 22.61 19.87 -0.62
N THR A 284 22.24 18.92 -1.47
CA THR A 284 21.72 19.21 -2.82
C THR A 284 20.20 19.22 -2.78
N CYS A 285 19.63 20.34 -3.16
CA CYS A 285 18.19 20.60 -3.07
C CYS A 285 17.55 20.62 -4.45
N ASP A 286 16.28 20.28 -4.53
CA ASP A 286 15.51 20.54 -5.73
C ASP A 286 15.67 22.03 -6.15
N SER A 287 16.08 22.25 -7.39
CA SER A 287 16.33 23.58 -7.94
C SER A 287 15.05 24.36 -8.34
N SER A 288 13.86 23.76 -8.22
CA SER A 288 12.59 24.44 -8.53
C SER A 288 12.24 25.55 -7.53
N GLU A 289 12.83 25.53 -6.32
CA GLU A 289 12.61 26.53 -5.28
C GLU A 289 13.88 27.30 -4.88
N PRO A 290 14.37 28.22 -5.74
CA PRO A 290 15.60 28.97 -5.46
C PRO A 290 15.52 29.87 -4.22
N LYS A 291 14.32 30.31 -3.81
CA LYS A 291 14.11 31.04 -2.56
C LYS A 291 14.40 30.20 -1.33
N SER A 292 13.91 28.98 -1.28
CA SER A 292 14.16 28.04 -0.20
C SER A 292 15.65 27.71 -0.08
N ILE A 293 16.34 27.53 -1.20
CA ILE A 293 17.81 27.36 -1.22
C ILE A 293 18.52 28.59 -0.65
N ALA A 294 18.11 29.81 -1.04
CA ALA A 294 18.70 31.03 -0.53
C ALA A 294 18.49 31.22 0.98
N GLU A 295 17.32 30.84 1.51
CA GLU A 295 17.05 30.85 2.95
C GLU A 295 17.96 29.88 3.70
N TYR A 296 18.18 28.68 3.17
CA TYR A 296 19.10 27.68 3.75
C TYR A 296 20.54 28.21 3.79
N ILE A 297 21.01 28.85 2.71
CA ILE A 297 22.32 29.47 2.65
C ILE A 297 22.43 30.61 3.67
N ALA A 298 21.44 31.47 3.78
CA ALA A 298 21.40 32.55 4.77
C ALA A 298 21.41 32.05 6.21
N PHE A 299 20.83 30.87 6.46
CA PHE A 299 20.87 30.19 7.76
C PHE A 299 22.24 29.55 8.07
N GLY A 300 23.16 29.50 7.09
CA GLY A 300 24.49 28.91 7.23
C GLY A 300 24.56 27.41 6.89
N ILE A 301 23.65 26.92 6.05
CA ILE A 301 23.68 25.59 5.46
C ILE A 301 24.32 25.70 4.06
N LYS A 302 25.22 24.79 3.73
CA LYS A 302 25.86 24.73 2.40
C LYS A 302 24.91 24.07 1.40
N ALA A 303 23.87 24.79 0.96
CA ALA A 303 22.87 24.29 0.04
C ALA A 303 23.24 24.56 -1.41
N LEU A 304 23.00 23.59 -2.29
CA LEU A 304 23.22 23.66 -3.74
C LEU A 304 21.93 23.25 -4.46
N GLY A 305 21.64 23.86 -5.60
CA GLY A 305 20.55 23.43 -6.46
C GLY A 305 20.95 22.24 -7.33
N ALA A 306 20.08 21.24 -7.44
CA ALA A 306 20.27 20.08 -8.29
C ALA A 306 20.30 20.46 -9.79
N LYS A 307 21.11 19.75 -10.57
CA LYS A 307 21.23 19.93 -12.03
C LYS A 307 20.15 19.10 -12.73
N LYS A 308 18.99 19.69 -12.97
CA LYS A 308 17.91 19.04 -13.69
C LYS A 308 18.17 19.05 -15.20
N GLY A 309 18.15 17.88 -15.84
CA GLY A 309 18.25 17.71 -17.29
C GLY A 309 17.16 16.80 -17.84
N ARG A 310 16.95 16.84 -19.16
CA ARG A 310 16.02 15.93 -19.84
C ARG A 310 16.45 14.47 -19.58
N GLY A 311 15.53 13.63 -19.07
CA GLY A 311 15.82 12.23 -18.74
C GLY A 311 16.56 12.01 -17.40
N SER A 312 16.74 13.05 -16.57
CA SER A 312 17.42 12.94 -15.26
C SER A 312 16.73 11.98 -14.29
N ILE A 313 15.40 11.86 -14.37
CA ILE A 313 14.63 10.94 -13.53
C ILE A 313 14.98 9.49 -13.90
N GLU A 314 14.84 9.13 -15.18
CA GLU A 314 15.11 7.78 -15.65
C GLU A 314 16.58 7.39 -15.43
N SER A 315 17.51 8.31 -15.73
CA SER A 315 18.94 8.09 -15.52
C SER A 315 19.29 7.91 -14.05
N GLY A 316 18.70 8.74 -13.16
CA GLY A 316 18.91 8.63 -11.72
C GLY A 316 18.35 7.32 -11.15
N ILE A 317 17.18 6.87 -11.60
CA ILE A 317 16.60 5.59 -11.23
C ILE A 317 17.51 4.43 -11.66
N LYS A 318 18.00 4.44 -12.92
CA LYS A 318 18.95 3.42 -13.40
C LYS A 318 20.23 3.40 -12.59
N PHE A 319 20.72 4.56 -12.16
CA PHE A 319 21.88 4.65 -11.30
C PHE A 319 21.60 4.02 -9.93
N LEU A 320 20.47 4.32 -9.29
CA LEU A 320 20.06 3.68 -8.03
C LEU A 320 19.91 2.16 -8.17
N GLN A 321 19.40 1.69 -9.28
CA GLN A 321 19.27 0.26 -9.58
C GLN A 321 20.64 -0.44 -9.79
N SER A 322 21.69 0.31 -10.09
CA SER A 322 23.04 -0.23 -10.35
C SER A 322 23.81 -0.59 -9.07
N PHE A 323 23.36 -0.16 -7.90
CA PHE A 323 23.93 -0.60 -6.64
C PHE A 323 23.60 -2.08 -6.38
N ASP A 324 24.54 -2.80 -5.76
CA ASP A 324 24.33 -4.18 -5.36
C ASP A 324 23.18 -4.29 -4.36
N LYS A 325 23.14 -3.37 -3.38
CA LYS A 325 22.07 -3.23 -2.41
C LYS A 325 21.79 -1.76 -2.09
N ILE A 326 20.53 -1.46 -1.81
CA ILE A 326 20.07 -0.25 -1.15
C ILE A 326 19.69 -0.65 0.27
N ILE A 327 20.54 -0.32 1.24
CA ILE A 327 20.40 -0.71 2.64
C ILE A 327 19.78 0.47 3.39
N ILE A 328 18.57 0.29 3.89
CA ILE A 328 17.81 1.34 4.58
C ILE A 328 17.87 1.06 6.08
N HIS A 329 18.31 2.04 6.85
CA HIS A 329 18.33 1.92 8.30
C HIS A 329 16.91 1.77 8.85
N LYS A 330 16.73 0.94 9.88
CA LYS A 330 15.41 0.64 10.47
C LYS A 330 14.62 1.87 10.91
N SER A 331 15.30 2.95 11.30
CA SER A 331 14.65 4.20 11.70
C SER A 331 14.08 5.02 10.53
N CYS A 332 14.48 4.76 9.28
CA CYS A 332 14.04 5.48 8.08
C CYS A 332 12.76 4.85 7.52
N ILE A 333 11.65 5.00 8.24
CA ILE A 333 10.39 4.31 7.95
C ILE A 333 9.74 4.79 6.65
N ASN A 334 9.85 6.10 6.34
CA ASN A 334 9.25 6.65 5.14
C ASN A 334 10.05 6.25 3.89
N ALA A 335 11.38 6.24 3.96
CA ALA A 335 12.23 5.70 2.91
C ALA A 335 11.91 4.22 2.62
N GLN A 336 11.74 3.40 3.67
CA GLN A 336 11.29 2.01 3.49
C GLN A 336 9.96 1.94 2.72
N LYS A 337 8.97 2.76 3.10
CA LYS A 337 7.65 2.80 2.45
C LYS A 337 7.76 3.20 0.98
N GLU A 338 8.49 4.27 0.65
CA GLU A 338 8.65 4.73 -0.72
C GLU A 338 9.40 3.70 -1.58
N PHE A 339 10.58 3.26 -1.15
CA PHE A 339 11.40 2.34 -1.94
C PHE A 339 10.75 0.98 -2.17
N MET A 340 10.00 0.46 -1.20
CA MET A 340 9.31 -0.83 -1.32
C MET A 340 8.06 -0.79 -2.19
N ASN A 341 7.53 0.41 -2.50
CA ASN A 341 6.30 0.57 -3.25
C ASN A 341 6.48 1.34 -4.57
N TYR A 342 7.67 1.91 -4.82
CA TYR A 342 7.90 2.68 -6.03
C TYR A 342 7.88 1.81 -7.27
N SER A 343 6.96 2.09 -8.18
CA SER A 343 6.66 1.26 -9.34
C SER A 343 6.55 2.08 -10.63
N TYR A 344 6.66 1.39 -11.73
CA TYR A 344 6.32 1.94 -13.04
C TYR A 344 4.80 2.06 -13.19
N LYS A 345 4.34 3.10 -13.90
CA LYS A 345 2.93 3.28 -14.27
C LYS A 345 2.42 2.09 -15.05
N LYS A 346 1.14 1.79 -14.90
CA LYS A 346 0.43 0.84 -15.74
C LYS A 346 -0.49 1.58 -16.69
N ASP A 347 -0.60 1.10 -17.92
CA ASP A 347 -1.55 1.63 -18.89
C ASP A 347 -2.99 1.13 -18.59
N ILE A 348 -3.94 1.52 -19.47
CA ILE A 348 -5.36 1.12 -19.34
C ILE A 348 -5.58 -0.40 -19.47
N ASN A 349 -4.62 -1.13 -20.01
CA ASN A 349 -4.64 -2.59 -20.16
C ASN A 349 -3.88 -3.30 -19.02
N ASN A 350 -3.42 -2.55 -17.99
CA ASN A 350 -2.55 -3.01 -16.91
C ASN A 350 -1.14 -3.44 -17.36
N GLU A 351 -0.68 -3.04 -18.54
CA GLU A 351 0.69 -3.25 -18.99
C GLU A 351 1.65 -2.24 -18.35
N ILE A 352 2.83 -2.71 -17.94
CA ILE A 352 3.82 -1.88 -17.25
C ILE A 352 4.47 -0.93 -18.27
N MET A 353 4.36 0.35 -18.00
CA MET A 353 5.02 1.41 -18.78
C MET A 353 6.49 1.57 -18.34
N THR A 354 7.27 2.28 -19.13
CA THR A 354 8.66 2.64 -18.76
C THR A 354 8.73 3.90 -17.86
N MET A 355 7.60 4.55 -17.64
CA MET A 355 7.49 5.76 -16.83
C MET A 355 7.16 5.42 -15.38
N PRO A 356 7.91 5.90 -14.38
CA PRO A 356 7.60 5.69 -12.97
C PRO A 356 6.31 6.41 -12.55
N GLU A 357 5.67 5.92 -11.48
CA GLU A 357 4.60 6.63 -10.77
C GLU A 357 5.15 7.96 -10.23
N ASP A 358 4.29 8.99 -10.24
CA ASP A 358 4.63 10.33 -9.76
C ASP A 358 4.00 10.60 -8.38
N ASN A 359 3.95 9.57 -7.55
CA ASN A 359 3.36 9.63 -6.21
C ASN A 359 4.26 8.92 -5.21
N ASN A 360 4.37 9.48 -4.00
CA ASN A 360 5.14 8.90 -2.90
C ASN A 360 6.60 8.57 -3.29
N ASN A 361 7.29 9.52 -3.92
CA ASN A 361 8.66 9.39 -4.41
C ASN A 361 9.59 10.51 -3.91
N HIS A 362 9.17 11.27 -2.90
CA HIS A 362 9.86 12.47 -2.44
C HIS A 362 11.25 12.19 -1.86
N LEU A 363 11.39 11.13 -1.04
CA LEU A 363 12.72 10.71 -0.54
C LEU A 363 13.57 10.08 -1.64
N ILE A 364 12.95 9.43 -2.63
CA ILE A 364 13.65 8.90 -3.80
C ILE A 364 14.19 10.06 -4.65
N ASP A 365 13.41 11.12 -4.84
CA ASP A 365 13.84 12.31 -5.57
C ASP A 365 14.92 13.07 -4.80
N ALA A 366 14.75 13.27 -3.50
CA ALA A 366 15.78 13.82 -2.63
C ALA A 366 17.08 13.01 -2.71
N LEU A 367 17.02 11.68 -2.72
CA LEU A 367 18.18 10.81 -2.86
C LEU A 367 18.86 10.98 -4.24
N ARG A 368 18.09 11.08 -5.30
CA ARG A 368 18.65 11.32 -6.64
C ARG A 368 19.41 12.63 -6.69
N TYR A 369 18.91 13.69 -6.03
CA TYR A 369 19.65 14.97 -5.91
C TYR A 369 20.92 14.80 -5.07
N ALA A 370 20.85 14.10 -3.93
CA ALA A 370 21.98 13.88 -3.06
C ALA A 370 23.21 13.28 -3.79
N ILE A 371 22.98 12.33 -4.70
CA ILE A 371 24.03 11.55 -5.36
C ILE A 371 24.27 11.93 -6.84
N GLU A 372 23.69 13.04 -7.33
CA GLU A 372 23.83 13.42 -8.74
C GLU A 372 25.27 13.61 -9.19
N ASP A 373 26.14 14.18 -8.36
CA ASP A 373 27.54 14.38 -8.67
C ASP A 373 28.33 13.06 -8.75
N VAL A 374 27.93 12.02 -7.99
CA VAL A 374 28.52 10.67 -8.08
C VAL A 374 28.11 10.02 -9.39
N HIS A 375 26.84 10.14 -9.76
CA HIS A 375 26.30 9.64 -11.02
C HIS A 375 27.00 10.29 -12.22
N GLY A 376 27.18 11.60 -12.23
CA GLY A 376 27.88 12.33 -13.29
C GLY A 376 29.33 11.90 -13.49
N LYS A 377 30.06 11.64 -12.40
CA LYS A 377 31.47 11.17 -12.47
C LYS A 377 31.56 9.75 -13.03
N ASN A 378 30.67 8.85 -12.64
CA ASN A 378 30.65 7.48 -13.16
C ASN A 378 30.36 7.46 -14.67
N THR A 379 29.42 8.28 -15.14
CA THR A 379 29.10 8.39 -16.56
C THR A 379 30.32 8.88 -17.37
N ILE A 380 31.05 9.88 -16.89
CA ILE A 380 32.27 10.40 -17.55
C ILE A 380 33.38 9.34 -17.56
N SER A 381 33.56 8.56 -16.50
CA SER A 381 34.57 7.50 -16.45
C SER A 381 34.27 6.37 -17.43
N ILE A 382 33.01 6.01 -17.60
CA ILE A 382 32.58 5.01 -18.59
C ILE A 382 32.85 5.51 -20.01
N ILE A 383 32.51 6.76 -20.31
CA ILE A 383 32.76 7.35 -21.64
C ILE A 383 34.25 7.42 -21.97
N LYS A 384 35.10 7.77 -20.99
CA LYS A 384 36.57 7.80 -21.18
C LYS A 384 37.17 6.40 -21.40
N ASN A 385 36.54 5.36 -20.92
CA ASN A 385 37.00 3.98 -21.06
C ASN A 385 36.45 3.28 -22.33
N LEU A 386 35.48 3.87 -23.01
CA LEU A 386 35.08 3.47 -24.36
C LEU A 386 36.16 3.89 -25.32
N LYS A 387 37.04 2.94 -25.71
CA LYS A 387 37.94 3.10 -26.86
C LYS A 387 37.08 3.13 -28.12
N ILE A 388 36.74 4.31 -28.59
CA ILE A 388 36.16 4.55 -29.92
C ILE A 388 37.34 4.85 -30.86
#